data_4c2d27d69bf78bb77417a0a198fbad51
#
_entry.id   4c2d27d69bf78bb77417a0a198fbad51
#
_cell.length_a   1.000
_cell.length_b   1.000
_cell.length_c   1.000
_cell.angle_alpha   90.00
_cell.angle_beta   90.00
_cell.angle_gamma   90.00
#
_symmetry.space_group_name_H-M   'P 1'
#
loop_
_entity.id
_entity.type
_entity.pdbx_description
1 polymer ?
#
loop_
_entity_poly.entity_id
_entity_poly.type
_entity_poly.pdbx_seq_one_letter_code
_entity_poly.pdbx_strand_id
1 'polypeptide(L)'
;MNKKERNKYSGELFERIIVNSFENENYVEKDTKLTEEENSKCCNSAKKVLNYLKENIQIETIKHIGKETKNQLGDILINNKISIEIKYLNSVGLGTYHNSTLSYFDRKLKLKSYKDFLKENNYYSFVNELLKENNLIANIENSSPFTIEESKIIRKQLKDKYSDIKNYEEKIRTFYVDYLYKELINNKELINILIFDLINKITFSKDNYNYKGIVDYYIVFLENKNKIITIKKESLEELKNKNIEIQKTDKSIVVKDLFRIVPGWQNGTGLNNATIRIFLDEEVI
;
A
#
# COMPACT_ATOMS: atom_id res chain seq x y z
N MET A 1 -8.91 20.28 -4.87
CA MET A 1 -8.83 18.82 -4.63
C MET A 1 -7.48 18.49 -4.01
N ASN A 2 -7.41 17.63 -2.99
CA ASN A 2 -6.15 17.25 -2.40
C ASN A 2 -5.49 16.10 -3.22
N LYS A 3 -4.16 15.89 -3.03
CA LYS A 3 -3.39 14.88 -3.79
C LYS A 3 -3.97 13.46 -3.69
N LYS A 4 -4.55 13.10 -2.54
CA LYS A 4 -5.13 11.76 -2.32
C LYS A 4 -6.41 11.54 -3.11
N GLU A 5 -7.28 12.54 -3.16
CA GLU A 5 -8.50 12.51 -3.98
C GLU A 5 -8.16 12.44 -5.45
N ARG A 6 -7.22 13.27 -5.91
CA ARG A 6 -6.73 13.27 -7.28
C ARG A 6 -6.23 11.89 -7.72
N ASN A 7 -5.37 11.25 -6.91
CA ASN A 7 -4.86 9.92 -7.22
C ASN A 7 -5.96 8.86 -7.29
N LYS A 8 -7.01 8.99 -6.48
CA LYS A 8 -8.16 8.09 -6.53
C LYS A 8 -8.91 8.23 -7.85
N TYR A 9 -9.27 9.45 -8.25
CA TYR A 9 -10.02 9.68 -9.48
C TYR A 9 -9.22 9.30 -10.73
N SER A 10 -7.93 9.62 -10.76
CA SER A 10 -7.08 9.21 -11.87
C SER A 10 -6.93 7.68 -11.98
N GLY A 11 -6.84 6.96 -10.86
CA GLY A 11 -6.80 5.49 -10.85
C GLY A 11 -8.08 4.87 -11.41
N GLU A 12 -9.25 5.30 -10.91
CA GLU A 12 -10.54 4.79 -11.36
C GLU A 12 -10.80 5.11 -12.85
N LEU A 13 -10.43 6.30 -13.30
CA LEU A 13 -10.52 6.69 -14.72
C LEU A 13 -9.60 5.82 -15.58
N PHE A 14 -8.38 5.58 -15.12
CA PHE A 14 -7.39 4.78 -15.82
C PHE A 14 -7.89 3.36 -16.11
N GLU A 15 -8.44 2.70 -15.09
CA GLU A 15 -9.02 1.36 -15.21
C GLU A 15 -10.18 1.31 -16.21
N ARG A 16 -11.11 2.29 -16.15
CA ARG A 16 -12.24 2.37 -17.08
C ARG A 16 -11.80 2.60 -18.53
N ILE A 17 -10.81 3.46 -18.74
CA ILE A 17 -10.30 3.73 -20.09
C ILE A 17 -9.66 2.48 -20.68
N ILE A 18 -8.90 1.69 -19.92
CA ILE A 18 -8.31 0.43 -20.40
C ILE A 18 -9.40 -0.50 -20.92
N VAL A 19 -10.46 -0.69 -20.14
CA VAL A 19 -11.55 -1.62 -20.49
C VAL A 19 -12.32 -1.13 -21.71
N ASN A 20 -12.77 0.12 -21.70
CA ASN A 20 -13.62 0.66 -22.75
C ASN A 20 -12.87 0.90 -24.07
N SER A 21 -11.55 1.18 -24.01
CA SER A 21 -10.71 1.31 -25.20
C SER A 21 -10.42 -0.02 -25.87
N PHE A 22 -10.69 -1.16 -25.24
CA PHE A 22 -10.57 -2.46 -25.88
C PHE A 22 -11.62 -2.63 -26.99
N GLU A 23 -12.86 -2.24 -26.72
CA GLU A 23 -13.97 -2.32 -27.68
C GLU A 23 -13.98 -1.14 -28.65
N ASN A 24 -13.52 0.03 -28.23
CA ASN A 24 -13.47 1.26 -29.01
C ASN A 24 -12.12 1.96 -28.85
N GLU A 25 -11.21 1.80 -29.79
CA GLU A 25 -9.87 2.39 -29.75
C GLU A 25 -9.86 3.92 -29.65
N ASN A 26 -10.92 4.58 -30.13
CA ASN A 26 -11.10 6.01 -30.03
C ASN A 26 -11.81 6.47 -28.77
N TYR A 27 -12.06 5.53 -27.82
CA TYR A 27 -12.72 5.87 -26.55
C TYR A 27 -11.91 6.92 -25.78
N VAL A 28 -12.62 7.95 -25.35
CA VAL A 28 -12.10 9.02 -24.50
C VAL A 28 -13.09 9.27 -23.40
N GLU A 29 -12.63 9.19 -22.18
CA GLU A 29 -13.41 9.56 -20.98
C GLU A 29 -12.64 10.61 -20.19
N LYS A 30 -13.39 11.53 -19.58
CA LYS A 30 -12.84 12.59 -18.74
C LYS A 30 -13.52 12.55 -17.38
N ASP A 31 -12.76 12.69 -16.33
CA ASP A 31 -13.28 12.95 -15.00
C ASP A 31 -13.29 14.47 -14.76
N THR A 32 -14.44 15.02 -14.39
CA THR A 32 -14.62 16.46 -14.16
C THR A 32 -13.82 17.01 -12.98
N LYS A 33 -13.30 16.13 -12.13
CA LYS A 33 -12.44 16.48 -10.99
C LYS A 33 -10.96 16.55 -11.34
N LEU A 34 -10.60 16.15 -12.55
CA LEU A 34 -9.23 16.22 -13.08
C LEU A 34 -9.11 17.40 -14.07
N THR A 35 -7.92 17.95 -14.20
CA THR A 35 -7.63 18.94 -15.24
C THR A 35 -7.61 18.29 -16.63
N GLU A 36 -7.71 19.08 -17.69
CA GLU A 36 -7.60 18.59 -19.06
C GLU A 36 -6.27 17.86 -19.32
N GLU A 37 -5.18 18.41 -18.78
CA GLU A 37 -3.85 17.79 -18.89
C GLU A 37 -3.79 16.43 -18.18
N GLU A 38 -4.38 16.32 -16.98
CA GLU A 38 -4.44 15.07 -16.20
C GLU A 38 -5.30 14.03 -16.91
N ASN A 39 -6.45 14.43 -17.44
CA ASN A 39 -7.31 13.56 -18.21
C ASN A 39 -6.58 13.03 -19.47
N SER A 40 -5.91 13.91 -20.21
CA SER A 40 -5.14 13.53 -21.39
C SER A 40 -3.99 12.56 -21.08
N LYS A 41 -3.22 12.84 -20.02
CA LYS A 41 -2.14 11.96 -19.57
C LYS A 41 -2.68 10.59 -19.14
N CYS A 42 -3.76 10.57 -18.37
CA CYS A 42 -4.41 9.34 -17.92
C CYS A 42 -4.86 8.50 -19.13
N CYS A 43 -5.54 9.11 -20.09
CA CYS A 43 -6.02 8.44 -21.29
C CYS A 43 -4.87 7.84 -22.13
N ASN A 44 -3.82 8.62 -22.40
CA ASN A 44 -2.66 8.15 -23.16
C ASN A 44 -1.92 7.01 -22.45
N SER A 45 -1.80 7.09 -21.13
CA SER A 45 -1.15 6.08 -20.33
C SER A 45 -1.97 4.78 -20.27
N ALA A 46 -3.29 4.89 -20.16
CA ALA A 46 -4.20 3.74 -20.18
C ALA A 46 -4.14 2.96 -21.49
N LYS A 47 -4.10 3.69 -22.62
CA LYS A 47 -3.93 3.07 -23.95
C LYS A 47 -2.59 2.34 -24.10
N LYS A 48 -1.51 2.86 -23.50
CA LYS A 48 -0.21 2.16 -23.48
C LYS A 48 -0.29 0.84 -22.71
N VAL A 49 -0.97 0.84 -21.56
CA VAL A 49 -1.15 -0.39 -20.80
C VAL A 49 -2.04 -1.38 -21.54
N LEU A 50 -3.09 -0.91 -22.21
CA LEU A 50 -3.91 -1.78 -23.06
C LEU A 50 -3.12 -2.41 -24.20
N ASN A 51 -2.27 -1.65 -24.89
CA ASN A 51 -1.40 -2.17 -25.94
C ASN A 51 -0.43 -3.21 -25.39
N TYR A 52 0.20 -2.92 -24.25
CA TYR A 52 1.05 -3.88 -23.57
C TYR A 52 0.30 -5.18 -23.22
N LEU A 53 -0.94 -5.08 -22.74
CA LEU A 53 -1.78 -6.25 -22.46
C LEU A 53 -2.07 -7.05 -23.74
N LYS A 54 -2.45 -6.38 -24.84
CA LYS A 54 -2.71 -7.02 -26.14
C LYS A 54 -1.47 -7.75 -26.71
N GLU A 55 -0.27 -7.21 -26.47
CA GLU A 55 0.99 -7.82 -26.90
C GLU A 55 1.39 -9.06 -26.07
N ASN A 56 1.00 -9.10 -24.80
CA ASN A 56 1.46 -10.13 -23.85
C ASN A 56 0.39 -11.16 -23.47
N ILE A 57 -0.88 -10.87 -23.75
CA ILE A 57 -2.03 -11.72 -23.40
C ILE A 57 -3.00 -11.75 -24.59
N GLN A 58 -3.40 -12.94 -25.01
CA GLN A 58 -4.50 -13.06 -25.97
C GLN A 58 -5.79 -12.62 -25.30
N ILE A 59 -6.39 -11.51 -25.76
CA ILE A 59 -7.58 -10.92 -25.18
C ILE A 59 -8.76 -11.09 -26.14
N GLU A 60 -9.78 -11.82 -25.71
CA GLU A 60 -11.06 -11.95 -26.40
C GLU A 60 -12.13 -11.06 -25.72
N THR A 61 -12.08 -11.01 -24.41
CA THR A 61 -12.98 -10.17 -23.60
C THR A 61 -12.24 -9.52 -22.45
N ILE A 62 -12.65 -8.30 -22.09
CA ILE A 62 -12.15 -7.56 -20.94
C ILE A 62 -13.30 -6.96 -20.16
N LYS A 63 -13.25 -7.03 -18.84
CA LYS A 63 -14.29 -6.49 -17.95
C LYS A 63 -13.66 -5.73 -16.78
N HIS A 64 -14.25 -4.61 -16.43
CA HIS A 64 -13.95 -3.91 -15.18
C HIS A 64 -14.68 -4.58 -14.03
N ILE A 65 -13.94 -5.02 -12.98
CA ILE A 65 -14.51 -5.74 -11.84
C ILE A 65 -14.32 -5.00 -10.51
N GLY A 66 -13.59 -3.89 -10.50
CA GLY A 66 -13.12 -3.11 -9.36
C GLY A 66 -14.05 -3.06 -8.15
N LYS A 67 -15.16 -2.39 -8.19
CA LYS A 67 -16.01 -2.18 -7.00
C LYS A 67 -17.24 -3.08 -6.89
N GLU A 68 -17.61 -3.76 -7.97
CA GLU A 68 -18.93 -4.38 -8.06
C GLU A 68 -19.01 -5.79 -7.47
N THR A 69 -17.89 -6.45 -7.26
CA THR A 69 -17.88 -7.82 -6.78
C THR A 69 -17.02 -8.01 -5.55
N LYS A 70 -17.64 -8.11 -4.39
CA LYS A 70 -16.98 -8.41 -3.09
C LYS A 70 -16.14 -9.69 -3.08
N ASN A 71 -16.19 -10.50 -4.13
CA ASN A 71 -15.60 -11.84 -4.20
C ASN A 71 -14.60 -12.03 -5.35
N GLN A 72 -14.35 -11.03 -6.18
CA GLN A 72 -13.37 -11.09 -7.27
C GLN A 72 -12.15 -10.24 -6.97
N LEU A 73 -10.98 -10.76 -7.37
CA LEU A 73 -9.71 -10.12 -7.18
C LEU A 73 -9.33 -9.27 -8.39
N GLY A 74 -8.68 -8.13 -8.12
CA GLY A 74 -8.17 -7.25 -9.15
C GLY A 74 -9.16 -6.19 -9.61
N ASP A 75 -8.71 -5.38 -10.54
CA ASP A 75 -9.47 -4.26 -11.12
C ASP A 75 -10.08 -4.67 -12.47
N ILE A 76 -9.42 -5.58 -13.19
CA ILE A 76 -9.80 -6.04 -14.53
C ILE A 76 -9.77 -7.56 -14.60
N LEU A 77 -10.73 -8.12 -15.35
CA LEU A 77 -10.80 -9.55 -15.68
C LEU A 77 -10.75 -9.75 -17.19
N ILE A 78 -9.76 -10.52 -17.66
CA ILE A 78 -9.59 -10.87 -19.08
C ILE A 78 -10.07 -12.31 -19.30
N ASN A 79 -10.86 -12.51 -20.37
CA ASN A 79 -11.39 -13.82 -20.81
C ASN A 79 -12.12 -14.57 -19.69
N ASN A 80 -12.73 -13.85 -18.73
CA ASN A 80 -13.37 -14.40 -17.53
C ASN A 80 -12.45 -15.29 -16.66
N LYS A 81 -11.12 -15.20 -16.84
CA LYS A 81 -10.16 -16.11 -16.22
C LYS A 81 -8.96 -15.40 -15.61
N ILE A 82 -8.38 -14.45 -16.31
CA ILE A 82 -7.13 -13.77 -15.89
C ILE A 82 -7.48 -12.49 -15.14
N SER A 83 -7.12 -12.43 -13.88
CA SER A 83 -7.37 -11.29 -13.01
C SER A 83 -6.16 -10.37 -12.96
N ILE A 84 -6.37 -9.07 -13.09
CA ILE A 84 -5.32 -8.07 -13.11
C ILE A 84 -5.62 -6.97 -12.10
N GLU A 85 -4.67 -6.67 -11.26
CA GLU A 85 -4.65 -5.45 -10.45
C GLU A 85 -3.82 -4.40 -11.13
N ILE A 86 -4.34 -3.19 -11.25
CA ILE A 86 -3.67 -2.08 -11.94
C ILE A 86 -3.43 -0.93 -10.98
N LYS A 87 -2.25 -0.33 -11.07
CA LYS A 87 -1.92 0.90 -10.35
C LYS A 87 -1.38 1.95 -11.31
N TYR A 88 -2.01 3.11 -11.27
CA TYR A 88 -1.56 4.31 -11.95
C TYR A 88 -0.91 5.27 -10.94
N LEU A 89 0.39 5.50 -11.07
CA LEU A 89 1.19 6.27 -10.12
C LEU A 89 1.89 7.44 -10.81
N ASN A 90 1.67 8.65 -10.26
CA ASN A 90 2.22 9.89 -10.79
C ASN A 90 3.54 10.29 -10.14
N SER A 91 4.03 9.53 -9.16
CA SER A 91 5.22 9.90 -8.38
C SER A 91 6.30 8.83 -8.44
N VAL A 92 7.53 9.23 -8.11
CA VAL A 92 8.64 8.30 -7.94
C VAL A 92 8.31 7.28 -6.86
N GLY A 93 8.48 6.00 -7.18
CA GLY A 93 8.19 4.87 -6.29
C GLY A 93 6.93 4.10 -6.67
N LEU A 94 6.92 2.81 -6.35
CA LEU A 94 5.84 1.88 -6.71
C LEU A 94 4.57 2.05 -5.88
N GLY A 95 4.50 3.06 -5.02
CA GLY A 95 3.40 3.25 -4.10
C GLY A 95 3.32 2.16 -3.03
N THR A 96 2.27 2.20 -2.24
CA THR A 96 2.02 1.15 -1.24
C THR A 96 1.35 -0.02 -1.91
N TYR A 97 2.05 -1.13 -2.03
CA TYR A 97 1.48 -2.39 -2.52
C TYR A 97 0.42 -2.90 -1.55
N HIS A 98 0.72 -2.83 -0.28
CA HIS A 98 -0.15 -3.34 0.77
C HIS A 98 -0.05 -2.53 2.05
N ASN A 99 -1.20 -2.26 2.66
CA ASN A 99 -1.28 -1.76 4.03
C ASN A 99 -1.66 -2.94 4.93
N SER A 100 -0.70 -3.42 5.69
CA SER A 100 -0.97 -4.42 6.72
C SER A 100 -1.65 -3.74 7.89
N THR A 101 -2.77 -4.29 8.35
CA THR A 101 -3.34 -3.89 9.62
C THR A 101 -2.49 -4.44 10.76
N LEU A 102 -2.60 -3.80 11.92
CA LEU A 102 -1.91 -4.24 13.14
C LEU A 102 -2.16 -5.72 13.46
N SER A 103 -3.38 -6.20 13.20
CA SER A 103 -3.80 -7.57 13.46
C SER A 103 -3.09 -8.64 12.62
N TYR A 104 -2.49 -8.29 11.51
CA TYR A 104 -1.76 -9.27 10.70
C TYR A 104 -0.48 -9.73 11.38
N PHE A 105 0.35 -8.78 11.81
CA PHE A 105 1.63 -9.10 12.44
C PHE A 105 1.41 -9.85 13.75
N ASP A 106 0.45 -9.43 14.54
CA ASP A 106 0.10 -10.07 15.80
C ASP A 106 -0.57 -11.44 15.59
N ARG A 107 -1.68 -11.49 14.88
CA ARG A 107 -2.50 -12.71 14.79
C ARG A 107 -1.94 -13.76 13.86
N LYS A 108 -1.43 -13.37 12.69
CA LYS A 108 -0.98 -14.32 11.67
C LYS A 108 0.50 -14.64 11.78
N LEU A 109 1.35 -13.63 11.85
CA LEU A 109 2.79 -13.85 11.94
C LEU A 109 3.26 -14.12 13.38
N LYS A 110 2.39 -13.92 14.38
CA LYS A 110 2.73 -14.03 15.81
C LYS A 110 3.89 -13.12 16.21
N LEU A 111 4.04 -12.01 15.51
CA LEU A 111 5.01 -10.97 15.80
C LEU A 111 4.33 -9.83 16.55
N LYS A 112 5.07 -9.15 17.41
CA LYS A 112 4.56 -7.97 18.10
C LYS A 112 4.16 -6.90 17.09
N SER A 113 2.96 -6.36 17.21
CA SER A 113 2.51 -5.29 16.34
C SER A 113 3.26 -3.98 16.61
N TYR A 114 3.35 -3.10 15.61
CA TYR A 114 3.97 -1.79 15.81
C TYR A 114 3.24 -0.96 16.87
N LYS A 115 1.92 -1.12 16.98
CA LYS A 115 1.11 -0.49 18.02
C LYS A 115 1.50 -0.92 19.42
N ASP A 116 1.64 -2.23 19.65
CA ASP A 116 2.01 -2.76 20.98
C ASP A 116 3.44 -2.35 21.34
N PHE A 117 4.32 -2.34 20.35
CA PHE A 117 5.69 -1.86 20.53
C PHE A 117 5.75 -0.38 20.92
N LEU A 118 4.93 0.47 20.30
CA LEU A 118 4.78 1.88 20.69
C LEU A 118 4.26 2.01 22.12
N LYS A 119 3.27 1.18 22.51
CA LYS A 119 2.70 1.17 23.86
C LYS A 119 3.76 0.81 24.90
N GLU A 120 4.50 -0.28 24.69
CA GLU A 120 5.55 -0.74 25.61
C GLU A 120 6.71 0.26 25.76
N ASN A 121 6.95 1.07 24.74
CA ASN A 121 7.95 2.13 24.77
C ASN A 121 7.37 3.50 25.18
N ASN A 122 6.27 3.52 25.89
CA ASN A 122 5.65 4.72 26.48
C ASN A 122 5.26 5.81 25.49
N TYR A 123 5.13 5.50 24.19
CA TYR A 123 4.80 6.50 23.17
C TYR A 123 3.48 7.20 23.45
N TYR A 124 2.45 6.43 23.78
CA TYR A 124 1.12 6.99 24.01
C TYR A 124 1.05 7.81 25.28
N SER A 125 1.76 7.43 26.35
CA SER A 125 1.89 8.20 27.57
C SER A 125 2.56 9.54 27.31
N PHE A 126 3.67 9.52 26.59
CA PHE A 126 4.38 10.75 26.18
C PHE A 126 3.49 11.71 25.37
N VAL A 127 2.75 11.20 24.40
CA VAL A 127 1.86 12.05 23.60
C VAL A 127 0.70 12.57 24.45
N ASN A 128 0.13 11.75 25.35
CA ASN A 128 -0.94 12.19 26.25
C ASN A 128 -0.48 13.29 27.20
N GLU A 129 0.73 13.23 27.71
CA GLU A 129 1.31 14.28 28.55
C GLU A 129 1.43 15.59 27.76
N LEU A 130 1.97 15.55 26.56
CA LEU A 130 2.05 16.73 25.69
C LEU A 130 0.68 17.33 25.36
N LEU A 131 -0.34 16.50 25.14
CA LEU A 131 -1.71 16.95 24.91
C LEU A 131 -2.28 17.65 26.16
N LYS A 132 -2.11 17.07 27.33
CA LYS A 132 -2.56 17.65 28.61
C LYS A 132 -1.89 18.98 28.89
N GLU A 133 -0.57 19.09 28.74
CA GLU A 133 0.19 20.32 28.92
C GLU A 133 -0.27 21.47 27.99
N ASN A 134 -0.88 21.14 26.87
CA ASN A 134 -1.42 22.09 25.92
C ASN A 134 -2.94 22.24 25.99
N ASN A 135 -3.59 21.79 27.08
CA ASN A 135 -5.04 21.82 27.29
C ASN A 135 -5.85 21.10 26.20
N LEU A 136 -5.25 20.12 25.54
CA LEU A 136 -5.90 19.28 24.55
C LEU A 136 -6.34 17.98 25.24
N ILE A 137 -7.63 17.83 25.45
CA ILE A 137 -8.19 16.65 26.13
C ILE A 137 -8.25 15.50 25.14
N ALA A 138 -7.35 14.53 25.29
CA ALA A 138 -7.41 13.30 24.55
C ALA A 138 -6.70 12.17 25.28
N ASN A 139 -7.14 10.95 25.01
CA ASN A 139 -6.50 9.74 25.49
C ASN A 139 -6.29 8.78 24.32
N ILE A 140 -5.04 8.54 23.95
CA ILE A 140 -4.64 7.68 22.83
C ILE A 140 -4.08 6.34 23.28
N GLU A 141 -4.64 5.74 24.34
CA GLU A 141 -4.09 4.51 24.94
C GLU A 141 -4.11 3.30 24.00
N ASN A 142 -5.19 3.07 23.29
CA ASN A 142 -5.39 1.77 22.62
C ASN A 142 -5.59 1.83 21.10
N SER A 143 -6.04 2.93 20.60
CA SER A 143 -6.17 3.20 19.15
C SER A 143 -6.12 4.70 18.99
N SER A 144 -5.89 5.18 17.80
CA SER A 144 -6.03 6.61 17.62
C SER A 144 -7.50 7.00 17.80
N PRO A 145 -7.88 7.72 18.84
CA PRO A 145 -9.25 8.17 19.03
C PRO A 145 -9.61 9.30 18.06
N PHE A 146 -8.62 9.82 17.35
CA PHE A 146 -8.77 10.96 16.48
C PHE A 146 -9.11 10.55 15.05
N THR A 147 -10.05 11.25 14.47
CA THR A 147 -10.23 11.29 13.02
C THR A 147 -9.00 11.92 12.35
N ILE A 148 -8.91 11.81 11.03
CA ILE A 148 -7.83 12.43 10.26
C ILE A 148 -7.87 13.96 10.43
N GLU A 149 -9.05 14.53 10.45
CA GLU A 149 -9.31 15.96 10.60
C GLU A 149 -8.89 16.45 11.98
N GLU A 150 -9.31 15.78 13.03
CA GLU A 150 -8.90 16.07 14.41
C GLU A 150 -7.39 15.97 14.58
N SER A 151 -6.77 14.92 14.05
CA SER A 151 -5.31 14.76 14.08
C SER A 151 -4.57 15.91 13.40
N LYS A 152 -5.11 16.47 12.32
CA LYS A 152 -4.54 17.64 11.65
C LYS A 152 -4.69 18.91 12.49
N ILE A 153 -5.86 19.07 13.13
CA ILE A 153 -6.13 20.22 14.03
C ILE A 153 -5.17 20.19 15.22
N ILE A 154 -5.07 19.04 15.90
CA ILE A 154 -4.18 18.84 17.03
C ILE A 154 -2.72 19.12 16.64
N ARG A 155 -2.27 18.59 15.50
CA ARG A 155 -0.94 18.87 14.96
C ARG A 155 -0.68 20.35 14.75
N LYS A 156 -1.68 21.09 14.23
CA LYS A 156 -1.57 22.54 14.02
C LYS A 156 -1.51 23.30 15.34
N GLN A 157 -2.24 22.84 16.36
CA GLN A 157 -2.25 23.45 17.70
C GLN A 157 -0.97 23.16 18.47
N LEU A 158 -0.39 21.98 18.35
CA LEU A 158 0.88 21.61 18.99
C LEU A 158 2.09 22.34 18.37
N LYS A 159 1.96 22.86 17.14
CA LYS A 159 3.04 23.62 16.44
C LYS A 159 4.42 22.95 16.57
N ASP A 160 5.34 23.61 17.27
CA ASP A 160 6.74 23.20 17.39
C ASP A 160 6.90 21.88 18.19
N LYS A 161 6.04 21.67 19.18
CA LYS A 161 6.05 20.42 19.98
C LYS A 161 5.70 19.17 19.19
N TYR A 162 5.09 19.32 18.01
CA TYR A 162 4.85 18.18 17.13
C TYR A 162 6.15 17.52 16.62
N SER A 163 7.24 18.27 16.54
CA SER A 163 8.56 17.74 16.20
C SER A 163 9.03 16.73 17.26
N ASP A 164 8.73 16.94 18.53
CA ASP A 164 9.12 16.06 19.62
C ASP A 164 8.39 14.72 19.54
N ILE A 165 7.09 14.75 19.23
CA ILE A 165 6.29 13.53 18.97
C ILE A 165 6.91 12.72 17.82
N LYS A 166 7.27 13.41 16.74
CA LYS A 166 7.87 12.78 15.57
C LYS A 166 9.25 12.19 15.88
N ASN A 167 10.09 12.93 16.57
CA ASN A 167 11.44 12.48 16.93
C ASN A 167 11.39 11.28 17.89
N TYR A 168 10.46 11.31 18.84
CA TYR A 168 10.28 10.21 19.78
C TYR A 168 9.78 8.95 19.06
N GLU A 169 8.81 9.10 18.16
CA GLU A 169 8.30 8.00 17.33
C GLU A 169 9.39 7.42 16.41
N GLU A 170 10.23 8.27 15.82
CA GLU A 170 11.30 7.81 14.94
C GLU A 170 12.34 6.95 15.68
N LYS A 171 12.66 7.25 16.93
CA LYS A 171 13.52 6.42 17.78
C LYS A 171 12.89 5.05 18.03
N ILE A 172 11.61 5.03 18.41
CA ILE A 172 10.91 3.76 18.65
C ILE A 172 10.79 2.95 17.36
N ARG A 173 10.58 3.61 16.23
CA ARG A 173 10.52 2.96 14.91
C ARG A 173 11.82 2.23 14.58
N THR A 174 12.97 2.85 14.85
CA THR A 174 14.28 2.21 14.67
C THR A 174 14.39 0.93 15.49
N PHE A 175 14.01 0.96 16.77
CA PHE A 175 14.00 -0.23 17.62
C PHE A 175 13.02 -1.29 17.13
N TYR A 176 11.86 -0.90 16.63
CA TYR A 176 10.90 -1.84 16.07
C TYR A 176 11.42 -2.48 14.76
N VAL A 177 12.09 -1.73 13.93
CA VAL A 177 12.75 -2.26 12.72
C VAL A 177 13.83 -3.27 13.12
N ASP A 178 14.63 -2.98 14.14
CA ASP A 178 15.63 -3.91 14.67
C ASP A 178 15.00 -5.21 15.21
N TYR A 179 13.88 -5.08 15.92
CA TYR A 179 13.10 -6.23 16.39
C TYR A 179 12.59 -7.08 15.21
N LEU A 180 11.89 -6.48 14.26
CA LEU A 180 11.38 -7.21 13.09
C LEU A 180 12.50 -7.87 12.28
N TYR A 181 13.61 -7.16 12.09
CA TYR A 181 14.76 -7.70 11.36
C TYR A 181 15.29 -8.97 12.02
N LYS A 182 15.49 -8.95 13.34
CA LYS A 182 15.94 -10.13 14.10
C LYS A 182 14.96 -11.29 13.98
N GLU A 183 13.67 -11.04 14.12
CA GLU A 183 12.64 -12.08 13.97
C GLU A 183 12.65 -12.71 12.58
N LEU A 184 12.75 -11.89 11.54
CA LEU A 184 12.73 -12.37 10.16
C LEU A 184 14.00 -13.13 9.78
N ILE A 185 15.19 -12.68 10.17
CA ILE A 185 16.44 -13.41 9.85
C ILE A 185 16.57 -14.73 10.59
N ASN A 186 16.00 -14.80 11.80
CA ASN A 186 16.03 -16.02 12.61
C ASN A 186 14.97 -17.05 12.22
N ASN A 187 13.95 -16.65 11.45
CA ASN A 187 12.85 -17.51 11.07
C ASN A 187 12.47 -17.35 9.59
N LYS A 188 13.11 -18.16 8.74
CA LYS A 188 12.84 -18.17 7.29
C LYS A 188 11.38 -18.51 6.94
N GLU A 189 10.68 -19.25 7.79
CA GLU A 189 9.28 -19.59 7.57
C GLU A 189 8.40 -18.34 7.62
N LEU A 190 8.66 -17.39 8.52
CA LEU A 190 7.95 -16.12 8.58
C LEU A 190 8.06 -15.33 7.28
N ILE A 191 9.24 -15.35 6.66
CA ILE A 191 9.46 -14.68 5.37
C ILE A 191 8.63 -15.37 4.28
N ASN A 192 8.65 -16.69 4.24
CA ASN A 192 7.87 -17.45 3.26
C ASN A 192 6.37 -17.21 3.42
N ILE A 193 5.87 -17.17 4.65
CA ILE A 193 4.46 -16.81 4.94
C ILE A 193 4.17 -15.38 4.46
N LEU A 194 5.04 -14.43 4.76
CA LEU A 194 4.86 -13.05 4.36
C LEU A 194 4.84 -12.90 2.83
N ILE A 195 5.77 -13.56 2.12
CA ILE A 195 5.81 -13.58 0.66
C ILE A 195 4.53 -14.22 0.10
N PHE A 196 4.14 -15.37 0.63
CA PHE A 196 2.92 -16.06 0.22
C PHE A 196 1.69 -15.17 0.41
N ASP A 197 1.59 -14.47 1.53
CA ASP A 197 0.47 -13.59 1.82
C ASP A 197 0.47 -12.35 0.91
N LEU A 198 1.62 -11.82 0.55
CA LEU A 198 1.74 -10.73 -0.41
C LEU A 198 1.34 -11.16 -1.81
N ILE A 199 1.78 -12.32 -2.24
CA ILE A 199 1.38 -12.93 -3.51
C ILE A 199 -0.13 -13.12 -3.53
N ASN A 200 -0.71 -13.64 -2.47
CA ASN A 200 -2.13 -13.88 -2.33
C ASN A 200 -2.94 -12.60 -2.06
N LYS A 201 -2.27 -11.44 -1.99
CA LYS A 201 -2.90 -10.14 -1.76
C LYS A 201 -3.94 -10.18 -0.64
N ILE A 202 -3.56 -10.76 0.50
CA ILE A 202 -4.46 -10.86 1.63
C ILE A 202 -4.80 -9.44 2.08
N THR A 203 -6.02 -9.00 1.79
CA THR A 203 -6.56 -7.78 2.39
C THR A 203 -6.86 -8.09 3.85
N PHE A 204 -6.11 -7.47 4.72
CA PHE A 204 -6.34 -7.53 6.17
C PHE A 204 -7.45 -6.55 6.56
N SER A 205 -8.63 -6.71 5.98
CA SER A 205 -9.81 -6.08 6.51
C SER A 205 -10.22 -6.81 7.78
N LYS A 206 -10.74 -6.08 8.73
CA LYS A 206 -10.91 -6.45 10.13
C LYS A 206 -11.52 -7.82 10.42
N ASP A 207 -12.31 -8.42 9.53
CA ASP A 207 -13.15 -9.55 9.86
C ASP A 207 -13.26 -10.68 8.82
N ASN A 208 -12.61 -10.58 7.66
CA ASN A 208 -12.80 -11.60 6.64
C ASN A 208 -11.51 -11.96 5.92
N TYR A 209 -10.90 -13.04 6.36
CA TYR A 209 -9.84 -13.76 5.64
C TYR A 209 -10.38 -14.60 4.46
N ASN A 210 -11.58 -14.29 3.97
CA ASN A 210 -12.21 -15.00 2.85
C ASN A 210 -11.67 -14.49 1.52
N TYR A 211 -10.38 -14.67 1.32
CA TYR A 211 -9.75 -14.45 0.03
C TYR A 211 -9.93 -15.68 -0.85
N LYS A 212 -10.63 -15.51 -1.96
CA LYS A 212 -10.78 -16.55 -2.96
C LYS A 212 -9.88 -16.26 -4.16
N GLY A 213 -8.58 -16.43 -4.00
CA GLY A 213 -7.68 -16.44 -5.14
C GLY A 213 -6.61 -15.33 -5.16
N ILE A 214 -5.82 -15.33 -6.21
CA ILE A 214 -4.64 -14.51 -6.44
C ILE A 214 -4.88 -13.77 -7.74
N VAL A 215 -4.49 -12.48 -7.83
CA VAL A 215 -4.39 -11.81 -9.12
C VAL A 215 -3.27 -12.46 -9.93
N ASP A 216 -3.53 -12.73 -11.19
CA ASP A 216 -2.55 -13.35 -12.08
C ASP A 216 -1.46 -12.36 -12.46
N TYR A 217 -1.84 -11.07 -12.56
CA TYR A 217 -0.92 -9.97 -12.88
C TYR A 217 -1.14 -8.78 -11.96
N TYR A 218 -0.05 -8.19 -11.51
CA TYR A 218 -0.01 -6.88 -10.88
C TYR A 218 0.73 -5.92 -11.80
N ILE A 219 0.03 -4.92 -12.33
CA ILE A 219 0.57 -3.97 -13.31
C ILE A 219 0.63 -2.57 -12.69
N VAL A 220 1.79 -1.95 -12.75
CA VAL A 220 2.00 -0.58 -12.33
C VAL A 220 2.44 0.26 -13.53
N PHE A 221 1.73 1.32 -13.82
CA PHE A 221 2.18 2.34 -14.73
C PHE A 221 2.77 3.52 -13.95
N LEU A 222 4.05 3.79 -14.20
CA LEU A 222 4.76 4.94 -13.63
C LEU A 222 4.73 6.10 -14.62
N GLU A 223 3.86 7.07 -14.39
CA GLU A 223 3.66 8.20 -15.31
C GLU A 223 4.95 9.00 -15.53
N ASN A 224 5.66 9.34 -14.46
CA ASN A 224 6.89 10.16 -14.54
C ASN A 224 8.05 9.49 -15.27
N LYS A 225 8.09 8.15 -15.28
CA LYS A 225 9.10 7.35 -16.01
C LYS A 225 8.56 6.82 -17.33
N ASN A 226 7.27 7.00 -17.61
CA ASN A 226 6.56 6.40 -18.74
C ASN A 226 6.84 4.88 -18.87
N LYS A 227 6.84 4.17 -17.74
CA LYS A 227 7.24 2.76 -17.62
C LYS A 227 6.09 1.91 -17.13
N ILE A 228 5.88 0.76 -17.76
CA ILE A 228 5.02 -0.32 -17.28
C ILE A 228 5.88 -1.32 -16.52
N ILE A 229 5.41 -1.69 -15.35
CA ILE A 229 6.01 -2.67 -14.48
C ILE A 229 4.99 -3.77 -14.29
N THR A 230 5.37 -5.01 -14.55
CA THR A 230 4.47 -6.16 -14.44
C THR A 230 5.06 -7.21 -13.54
N ILE A 231 4.29 -7.61 -12.54
CA ILE A 231 4.62 -8.73 -11.66
C ILE A 231 3.61 -9.83 -11.96
N LYS A 232 4.13 -10.97 -12.38
CA LYS A 232 3.33 -12.18 -12.61
C LYS A 232 3.31 -13.02 -11.34
N LYS A 233 2.19 -13.70 -11.09
CA LYS A 233 2.05 -14.63 -9.99
C LYS A 233 3.16 -15.69 -10.00
N GLU A 234 3.44 -16.27 -11.15
CA GLU A 234 4.47 -17.32 -11.32
C GLU A 234 5.85 -16.82 -10.90
N SER A 235 6.22 -15.59 -11.28
CA SER A 235 7.52 -14.99 -10.90
C SER A 235 7.67 -14.87 -9.38
N LEU A 236 6.58 -14.57 -8.66
CA LEU A 236 6.61 -14.50 -7.19
C LEU A 236 6.65 -15.89 -6.55
N GLU A 237 6.04 -16.90 -7.17
CA GLU A 237 6.11 -18.29 -6.70
C GLU A 237 7.52 -18.87 -6.85
N GLU A 238 8.25 -18.53 -7.91
CA GLU A 238 9.64 -18.89 -8.10
C GLU A 238 10.56 -18.31 -7.01
N LEU A 239 10.22 -17.14 -6.48
CA LEU A 239 10.99 -16.49 -5.43
C LEU A 239 10.98 -17.24 -4.08
N LYS A 240 9.96 -18.08 -3.83
CA LYS A 240 9.91 -18.92 -2.62
C LYS A 240 11.10 -19.88 -2.52
N ASN A 241 11.69 -20.21 -3.66
CA ASN A 241 12.81 -21.16 -3.77
C ASN A 241 14.19 -20.47 -3.83
N LYS A 242 14.24 -19.13 -3.86
CA LYS A 242 15.49 -18.37 -3.90
C LYS A 242 16.02 -18.08 -2.50
N ASN A 243 17.33 -17.92 -2.39
CA ASN A 243 17.93 -17.36 -1.19
C ASN A 243 17.52 -15.88 -1.07
N ILE A 244 16.65 -15.61 -0.12
CA ILE A 244 16.13 -14.28 0.12
C ILE A 244 17.13 -13.52 1.00
N GLU A 245 17.65 -12.43 0.48
CA GLU A 245 18.49 -11.50 1.22
C GLU A 245 17.61 -10.45 1.92
N ILE A 246 17.83 -10.29 3.21
CA ILE A 246 17.14 -9.29 4.03
C ILE A 246 18.15 -8.29 4.54
N GLN A 247 17.84 -7.03 4.32
CA GLN A 247 18.60 -5.90 4.81
C GLN A 247 17.71 -4.99 5.66
N LYS A 248 18.32 -4.17 6.50
CA LYS A 248 17.61 -3.15 7.24
C LYS A 248 18.19 -1.76 7.01
N THR A 249 17.34 -0.76 7.11
CA THR A 249 17.69 0.63 7.28
C THR A 249 17.17 1.11 8.64
N ASP A 250 17.45 2.33 9.05
CA ASP A 250 16.90 2.89 10.29
C ASP A 250 15.35 2.92 10.32
N LYS A 251 14.71 2.91 9.16
CA LYS A 251 13.25 3.11 9.04
C LYS A 251 12.51 1.97 8.35
N SER A 252 13.20 0.96 7.85
CA SER A 252 12.57 -0.11 7.07
C SER A 252 13.39 -1.39 7.03
N ILE A 253 12.68 -2.47 6.70
CA ILE A 253 13.30 -3.73 6.30
C ILE A 253 13.14 -3.86 4.80
N VAL A 254 14.21 -4.21 4.12
CA VAL A 254 14.25 -4.48 2.68
C VAL A 254 14.41 -5.98 2.48
N VAL A 255 13.44 -6.59 1.84
CA VAL A 255 13.56 -7.93 1.27
C VAL A 255 13.97 -7.70 -0.18
N LYS A 256 15.25 -7.90 -0.44
CA LYS A 256 15.90 -7.53 -1.71
C LYS A 256 15.15 -8.11 -2.88
N ASP A 257 15.00 -7.31 -3.92
CA ASP A 257 14.30 -7.65 -5.16
C ASP A 257 12.81 -8.04 -4.97
N LEU A 258 12.21 -7.71 -3.82
CA LEU A 258 10.82 -8.04 -3.53
C LEU A 258 10.02 -6.86 -2.98
N PHE A 259 10.30 -6.47 -1.75
CA PHE A 259 9.51 -5.44 -1.11
C PHE A 259 10.25 -4.80 0.07
N ARG A 260 9.71 -3.68 0.49
CA ARG A 260 10.16 -2.94 1.66
C ARG A 260 9.02 -2.82 2.68
N ILE A 261 9.31 -3.17 3.92
CA ILE A 261 8.40 -3.10 5.06
C ILE A 261 8.72 -1.82 5.83
N VAL A 262 7.75 -0.92 5.95
CA VAL A 262 7.92 0.39 6.59
C VAL A 262 6.89 0.57 7.70
N PRO A 263 7.26 0.45 8.96
CA PRO A 263 6.40 0.85 10.08
C PRO A 263 6.10 2.35 10.02
N GLY A 264 4.91 2.74 10.44
CA GLY A 264 4.53 4.15 10.44
C GLY A 264 3.06 4.37 10.73
N TRP A 265 2.51 5.44 10.19
CA TRP A 265 1.14 5.88 10.43
C TRP A 265 0.33 5.87 9.14
N GLN A 266 -0.90 5.41 9.21
CA GLN A 266 -1.77 5.32 8.05
C GLN A 266 -1.94 6.66 7.32
N ASN A 267 -2.00 7.76 8.08
CA ASN A 267 -2.19 9.10 7.54
C ASN A 267 -1.01 10.05 7.79
N GLY A 268 0.13 9.56 8.26
CA GLY A 268 1.33 10.36 8.46
C GLY A 268 1.25 11.44 9.55
N THR A 269 0.25 11.38 10.42
CA THR A 269 0.03 12.41 11.46
C THR A 269 0.75 12.12 12.78
N GLY A 270 1.22 10.90 13.01
CA GLY A 270 1.76 10.48 14.31
C GLY A 270 0.72 10.31 15.42
N LEU A 271 -0.52 10.68 15.15
CA LEU A 271 -1.64 10.66 16.10
C LEU A 271 -2.77 9.73 15.65
N ASN A 272 -2.62 9.08 14.52
CA ASN A 272 -3.60 8.18 13.95
C ASN A 272 -3.08 6.73 13.96
N ASN A 273 -3.84 5.80 13.40
CA ASN A 273 -3.56 4.38 13.44
C ASN A 273 -2.13 4.03 13.03
N ALA A 274 -1.38 3.44 13.93
CA ALA A 274 -0.10 2.81 13.62
C ALA A 274 -0.33 1.66 12.62
N THR A 275 0.55 1.53 11.65
CA THR A 275 0.43 0.53 10.58
C THR A 275 1.80 0.09 10.09
N ILE A 276 1.81 -0.95 9.29
CA ILE A 276 2.98 -1.36 8.53
C ILE A 276 2.61 -1.29 7.07
N ARG A 277 3.37 -0.51 6.31
CA ARG A 277 3.20 -0.36 4.87
C ARG A 277 4.20 -1.23 4.16
N ILE A 278 3.76 -1.89 3.12
CA ILE A 278 4.60 -2.71 2.27
C ILE A 278 4.64 -2.06 0.89
N PHE A 279 5.86 -1.78 0.43
CA PHE A 279 6.15 -1.23 -0.88
C PHE A 279 6.86 -2.30 -1.68
N LEU A 280 6.50 -2.44 -2.95
CA LEU A 280 7.30 -3.24 -3.87
C LEU A 280 8.64 -2.55 -4.11
N ASP A 281 9.70 -3.33 -4.23
CA ASP A 281 10.99 -2.81 -4.62
C ASP A 281 10.99 -2.52 -6.13
N GLU A 282 11.65 -1.43 -6.55
CA GLU A 282 11.76 -1.09 -7.96
C GLU A 282 12.64 -2.07 -8.74
N GLU A 283 13.44 -2.85 -8.04
CA GLU A 283 14.35 -3.85 -8.61
C GLU A 283 13.70 -5.23 -8.81
N VAL A 284 12.42 -5.38 -8.41
CA VAL A 284 11.67 -6.67 -8.57
C VAL A 284 11.44 -7.04 -10.04
N ILE A 285 11.95 -6.23 -10.95
CA ILE A 285 11.52 -6.28 -12.34
C ILE A 285 12.69 -6.30 -13.29
#